data_118b6264433d7ccbb94c596fba643e98
#
_entry.id   118b6264433d7ccbb94c596fba643e98
#
_cell.length_a   1.000
_cell.length_b   1.000
_cell.length_c   1.000
_cell.angle_alpha   90.00
_cell.angle_beta   90.00
_cell.angle_gamma   90.00
#
_symmetry.space_group_name_H-M   'P 1'
#
loop_
_entity.id
_entity.type
_entity.pdbx_description
1 polymer ?
#
loop_
_entity_poly.entity_id
_entity_poly.type
_entity_poly.pdbx_seq_one_letter_code
_entity_poly.pdbx_strand_id
1 'polypeptide(L)'
;GKADVYACFCGIGKVNAAAAAAHFVDMGCEIMLNYGLSGGIDGVRRGDICVCSRFLEHDFDLTGIGYKPCEKPWQEYIYNADKRLNSRILSLLPGAVTGTAVTGDCFVTDDNLRERLKNDFGAVCCDMETAAIAYVCYYAGVPFAAVRRISDDAGAGAGDVYREMNNSGD
;
A
#
# COMPACT_ATOMS: atom_id res chain seq x y z
N GLY A 1 27.36 10.47 0.80
CA GLY A 1 27.13 10.82 2.19
C GLY A 1 26.56 9.63 2.93
N LYS A 2 26.68 9.57 4.24
CA LYS A 2 25.95 8.62 5.08
C LYS A 2 24.58 9.25 5.35
N ALA A 3 23.54 8.44 5.27
CA ALA A 3 22.19 8.81 5.69
C ALA A 3 21.86 8.07 6.99
N ASP A 4 21.18 8.73 7.91
CA ASP A 4 20.60 8.07 9.07
C ASP A 4 19.32 7.38 8.62
N VAL A 5 19.13 6.12 9.02
CA VAL A 5 17.97 5.31 8.68
C VAL A 5 17.24 4.93 9.96
N TYR A 6 15.98 5.29 10.03
CA TYR A 6 15.06 4.89 11.09
C TYR A 6 14.07 3.88 10.55
N ALA A 7 13.77 2.85 11.32
CA ALA A 7 12.82 1.81 10.94
C ALA A 7 11.95 1.40 12.13
N CYS A 8 10.68 1.13 11.88
CA CYS A 8 9.76 0.57 12.87
C CYS A 8 8.76 -0.40 12.22
N PHE A 9 8.22 -1.30 13.02
CA PHE A 9 6.99 -2.01 12.69
C PHE A 9 5.82 -1.12 13.13
N CYS A 10 5.04 -0.60 12.17
CA CYS A 10 3.94 0.31 12.48
C CYS A 10 2.72 -0.39 13.10
N GLY A 11 2.63 -1.72 13.01
CA GLY A 11 1.41 -2.46 13.32
C GLY A 11 0.47 -2.58 12.12
N ILE A 12 -0.71 -3.14 12.33
CA ILE A 12 -1.70 -3.40 11.28
C ILE A 12 -2.74 -2.28 11.24
N GLY A 13 -3.10 -1.89 10.02
CA GLY A 13 -4.20 -0.97 9.76
C GLY A 13 -3.81 0.51 9.63
N LYS A 14 -4.71 1.27 9.03
CA LYS A 14 -4.50 2.65 8.61
C LYS A 14 -4.13 3.59 9.75
N VAL A 15 -4.74 3.44 10.91
CA VAL A 15 -4.50 4.32 12.07
C VAL A 15 -3.08 4.16 12.59
N ASN A 16 -2.61 2.91 12.76
CA ASN A 16 -1.26 2.61 13.20
C ASN A 16 -0.22 3.13 12.20
N ALA A 17 -0.47 2.89 10.91
CA ALA A 17 0.40 3.31 9.83
C ALA A 17 0.52 4.84 9.75
N ALA A 18 -0.59 5.56 9.85
CA ALA A 18 -0.61 7.02 9.85
C ALA A 18 0.11 7.60 11.07
N ALA A 19 -0.08 7.03 12.27
CA ALA A 19 0.59 7.47 13.49
C ALA A 19 2.12 7.30 13.40
N ALA A 20 2.59 6.16 12.89
CA ALA A 20 4.02 5.92 12.68
C ALA A 20 4.62 6.88 11.64
N ALA A 21 3.91 7.10 10.53
CA ALA A 21 4.36 8.04 9.50
C ALA A 21 4.43 9.48 10.03
N ALA A 22 3.42 9.93 10.77
CA ALA A 22 3.41 11.26 11.39
C ALA A 22 4.60 11.44 12.37
N HIS A 23 4.90 10.41 13.15
CA HIS A 23 6.06 10.44 14.06
C HIS A 23 7.37 10.61 13.29
N PHE A 24 7.58 9.89 12.19
CA PHE A 24 8.77 10.06 11.36
C PHE A 24 8.85 11.45 10.69
N VAL A 25 7.70 12.01 10.29
CA VAL A 25 7.64 13.40 9.79
C VAL A 25 8.09 14.38 10.88
N ASP A 26 7.57 14.22 12.11
CA ASP A 26 7.95 15.06 13.26
C ASP A 26 9.45 14.93 13.64
N MET A 27 10.05 13.76 13.39
CA MET A 27 11.49 13.55 13.54
C MET A 27 12.32 14.23 12.43
N GLY A 28 11.69 14.80 11.40
CA GLY A 28 12.35 15.45 10.28
C GLY A 28 12.87 14.49 9.21
N CYS A 29 12.26 13.32 9.05
CA CYS A 29 12.62 12.41 7.97
C CYS A 29 12.34 13.03 6.60
N GLU A 30 13.36 13.04 5.73
CA GLU A 30 13.31 13.67 4.39
C GLU A 30 12.74 12.73 3.32
N ILE A 31 12.71 11.43 3.56
CA ILE A 31 12.24 10.39 2.65
C ILE A 31 11.53 9.32 3.47
N MET A 32 10.40 8.82 2.97
CA MET A 32 9.68 7.71 3.58
C MET A 32 9.56 6.53 2.62
N LEU A 33 9.91 5.34 3.13
CA LEU A 33 9.71 4.08 2.41
C LEU A 33 8.80 3.16 3.23
N ASN A 34 7.81 2.60 2.60
CA ASN A 34 7.00 1.51 3.16
C ASN A 34 7.41 0.19 2.50
N TYR A 35 7.69 -0.81 3.34
CA TYR A 35 7.90 -2.19 2.90
C TYR A 35 6.99 -3.12 3.68
N GLY A 36 6.36 -4.08 2.99
CA GLY A 36 5.48 -5.03 3.66
C GLY A 36 4.87 -6.05 2.70
N LEU A 37 3.97 -6.87 3.26
CA LEU A 37 3.22 -7.88 2.52
C LEU A 37 1.93 -7.29 1.95
N SER A 38 1.44 -7.88 0.85
CA SER A 38 0.18 -7.50 0.20
C SER A 38 -0.47 -8.70 -0.46
N GLY A 39 -1.79 -8.72 -0.49
CA GLY A 39 -2.54 -9.61 -1.34
C GLY A 39 -2.46 -9.19 -2.81
N GLY A 40 -2.29 -10.16 -3.71
CA GLY A 40 -2.24 -9.95 -5.16
C GLY A 40 -3.64 -9.80 -5.76
N ILE A 41 -3.85 -8.75 -6.56
CA ILE A 41 -5.14 -8.50 -7.23
C ILE A 41 -5.07 -8.89 -8.69
N ASP A 42 -4.18 -8.26 -9.46
CA ASP A 42 -4.07 -8.49 -10.91
C ASP A 42 -2.63 -8.40 -11.40
N GLY A 43 -2.27 -9.29 -12.35
CA GLY A 43 -0.97 -9.29 -12.99
C GLY A 43 0.22 -9.66 -12.10
N VAL A 44 -0.02 -10.17 -10.90
CA VAL A 44 1.00 -10.59 -9.92
C VAL A 44 0.70 -11.97 -9.36
N ARG A 45 1.74 -12.63 -8.83
CA ARG A 45 1.68 -13.94 -8.17
C ARG A 45 2.38 -13.89 -6.83
N ARG A 46 2.08 -14.84 -5.96
CA ARG A 46 2.80 -15.02 -4.69
C ARG A 46 4.30 -15.02 -4.90
N GLY A 47 5.00 -14.22 -4.11
CA GLY A 47 6.45 -14.03 -4.17
C GLY A 47 6.91 -12.87 -5.06
N ASP A 48 6.07 -12.37 -5.96
CA ASP A 48 6.39 -11.20 -6.78
C ASP A 48 6.60 -9.96 -5.91
N ILE A 49 7.42 -9.06 -6.41
CA ILE A 49 7.63 -7.74 -5.81
C ILE A 49 6.88 -6.69 -6.63
N CYS A 50 6.10 -5.87 -5.95
CA CYS A 50 5.44 -4.71 -6.54
C CYS A 50 6.07 -3.42 -6.01
N VAL A 51 6.58 -2.58 -6.91
CA VAL A 51 6.97 -1.20 -6.62
C VAL A 51 5.79 -0.31 -6.96
N CYS A 52 5.05 0.07 -5.94
CA CYS A 52 3.76 0.73 -6.13
C CYS A 52 3.93 2.16 -6.65
N SER A 53 3.10 2.56 -7.61
CA SER A 53 3.17 3.89 -8.23
C SER A 53 2.04 4.82 -7.82
N ARG A 54 0.92 4.25 -7.34
CA ARG A 54 -0.29 4.97 -6.94
C ARG A 54 -0.94 4.31 -5.75
N PHE A 55 -1.53 5.10 -4.86
CA PHE A 55 -2.11 4.66 -3.60
C PHE A 55 -3.47 5.32 -3.38
N LEU A 56 -4.44 4.55 -2.90
CA LEU A 56 -5.75 5.05 -2.46
C LEU A 56 -6.36 4.10 -1.42
N GLU A 57 -7.28 4.63 -0.62
CA GLU A 57 -8.08 3.83 0.30
C GLU A 57 -9.32 3.31 -0.43
N HIS A 58 -9.56 1.99 -0.37
CA HIS A 58 -10.68 1.36 -1.08
C HIS A 58 -11.93 1.15 -0.22
N ASP A 59 -11.81 1.33 1.08
CA ASP A 59 -12.88 1.10 2.07
C ASP A 59 -13.52 2.39 2.59
N PHE A 60 -13.11 3.55 2.07
CA PHE A 60 -13.75 4.82 2.37
C PHE A 60 -15.01 4.98 1.49
N ASP A 61 -16.17 5.15 2.11
CA ASP A 61 -17.45 5.15 1.41
C ASP A 61 -18.35 6.34 1.81
N LEU A 62 -18.61 7.22 0.85
CA LEU A 62 -19.60 8.28 0.92
C LEU A 62 -20.67 8.14 -0.18
N THR A 63 -20.85 6.96 -0.75
CA THR A 63 -21.83 6.73 -1.81
C THR A 63 -23.26 6.98 -1.33
N GLY A 64 -23.54 6.73 -0.04
CA GLY A 64 -24.82 7.02 0.58
C GLY A 64 -25.25 8.49 0.56
N ILE A 65 -24.32 9.41 0.30
CA ILE A 65 -24.58 10.85 0.16
C ILE A 65 -24.18 11.38 -1.23
N GLY A 66 -24.02 10.48 -2.22
CA GLY A 66 -23.93 10.81 -3.64
C GLY A 66 -22.51 10.97 -4.21
N TYR A 67 -21.46 10.62 -3.48
CA TYR A 67 -20.09 10.58 -4.00
C TYR A 67 -19.78 9.25 -4.69
N LYS A 68 -18.73 9.24 -5.50
CA LYS A 68 -18.23 7.99 -6.09
C LYS A 68 -17.54 7.13 -5.02
N PRO A 69 -17.41 5.82 -5.25
CA PRO A 69 -16.63 4.96 -4.35
C PRO A 69 -15.23 5.55 -4.10
N CYS A 70 -14.83 5.59 -2.83
CA CYS A 70 -13.53 6.08 -2.34
C CYS A 70 -13.24 7.57 -2.57
N GLU A 71 -14.15 8.32 -3.17
CA GLU A 71 -14.02 9.76 -3.35
C GLU A 71 -14.10 10.48 -2.00
N LYS A 72 -13.11 11.35 -1.75
CA LYS A 72 -13.07 12.22 -0.57
C LYS A 72 -13.26 13.68 -1.03
N PRO A 73 -14.41 14.30 -0.71
CA PRO A 73 -14.66 15.68 -1.13
C PRO A 73 -13.66 16.64 -0.49
N TRP A 74 -13.26 17.65 -1.25
CA TRP A 74 -12.40 18.76 -0.83
C TRP A 74 -10.98 18.40 -0.39
N GLN A 75 -10.52 17.18 -0.67
CA GLN A 75 -9.15 16.76 -0.42
C GLN A 75 -8.64 15.79 -1.48
N GLU A 76 -7.32 15.68 -1.61
CA GLU A 76 -6.72 14.63 -2.42
C GLU A 76 -6.96 13.25 -1.77
N TYR A 77 -7.24 12.25 -2.58
CA TYR A 77 -7.50 10.88 -2.12
C TYR A 77 -6.80 9.81 -2.96
N ILE A 78 -6.10 10.23 -4.03
CA ILE A 78 -5.23 9.38 -4.83
C ILE A 78 -3.82 9.95 -4.76
N TYR A 79 -2.91 9.21 -4.14
CA TYR A 79 -1.53 9.63 -3.93
C TYR A 79 -0.62 8.93 -4.91
N ASN A 80 0.42 9.62 -5.36
CA ASN A 80 1.42 9.05 -6.26
C ASN A 80 2.76 8.91 -5.53
N ALA A 81 3.48 7.83 -5.84
CA ALA A 81 4.85 7.66 -5.38
C ALA A 81 5.74 8.76 -5.96
N ASP A 82 6.80 9.11 -5.22
CA ASP A 82 7.85 9.96 -5.77
C ASP A 82 8.52 9.28 -6.96
N LYS A 83 8.54 9.98 -8.10
CA LYS A 83 9.02 9.42 -9.37
C LYS A 83 10.50 9.04 -9.33
N ARG A 84 11.34 9.81 -8.61
CA ARG A 84 12.78 9.56 -8.53
C ARG A 84 13.05 8.35 -7.65
N LEU A 85 12.37 8.25 -6.50
CA LEU A 85 12.45 7.08 -5.62
C LEU A 85 12.00 5.81 -6.35
N ASN A 86 10.82 5.84 -6.96
CA ASN A 86 10.30 4.69 -7.69
C ASN A 86 11.25 4.24 -8.83
N SER A 87 11.73 5.18 -9.65
CA SER A 87 12.67 4.85 -10.72
C SER A 87 13.96 4.23 -10.17
N ARG A 88 14.46 4.74 -9.05
CA ARG A 88 15.66 4.19 -8.41
C ARG A 88 15.42 2.79 -7.87
N ILE A 89 14.30 2.56 -7.19
CA ILE A 89 13.94 1.25 -6.66
C ILE A 89 13.77 0.23 -7.80
N LEU A 90 13.04 0.58 -8.86
CA LEU A 90 12.87 -0.27 -10.04
C LEU A 90 14.20 -0.63 -10.70
N SER A 91 15.18 0.27 -10.73
CA SER A 91 16.51 -0.03 -11.26
C SER A 91 17.28 -1.07 -10.42
N LEU A 92 16.93 -1.22 -9.13
CA LEU A 92 17.55 -2.18 -8.21
C LEU A 92 16.79 -3.51 -8.16
N LEU A 93 15.54 -3.53 -8.60
CA LEU A 93 14.64 -4.68 -8.57
C LEU A 93 14.16 -5.02 -9.99
N PRO A 94 15.05 -5.51 -10.87
CA PRO A 94 14.68 -5.88 -12.23
C PRO A 94 13.66 -7.03 -12.17
N GLY A 95 12.53 -6.85 -12.82
CA GLY A 95 11.40 -7.80 -12.78
C GLY A 95 10.31 -7.46 -11.77
N ALA A 96 10.46 -6.40 -10.96
CA ALA A 96 9.37 -5.93 -10.13
C ALA A 96 8.21 -5.39 -11.00
N VAL A 97 6.99 -5.73 -10.60
CA VAL A 97 5.76 -5.20 -11.20
C VAL A 97 5.51 -3.80 -10.66
N THR A 98 4.88 -2.93 -11.44
CA THR A 98 4.46 -1.61 -10.97
C THR A 98 2.97 -1.41 -11.17
N GLY A 99 2.32 -0.72 -10.24
CA GLY A 99 0.89 -0.46 -10.35
C GLY A 99 0.29 0.20 -9.12
N THR A 100 -1.04 0.16 -9.04
CA THR A 100 -1.82 0.72 -7.94
C THR A 100 -1.86 -0.24 -6.76
N ALA A 101 -1.51 0.24 -5.57
CA ALA A 101 -1.84 -0.41 -4.31
C ALA A 101 -3.11 0.22 -3.73
N VAL A 102 -4.06 -0.60 -3.30
CA VAL A 102 -5.27 -0.17 -2.61
C VAL A 102 -5.23 -0.61 -1.16
N THR A 103 -5.62 0.27 -0.25
CA THR A 103 -5.53 0.05 1.20
C THR A 103 -6.90 0.05 1.84
N GLY A 104 -7.15 -0.86 2.78
CA GLY A 104 -8.36 -0.86 3.59
C GLY A 104 -8.16 -1.61 4.90
N ASP A 105 -8.94 -1.27 5.94
CA ASP A 105 -8.89 -1.96 7.24
C ASP A 105 -9.64 -3.29 7.20
N CYS A 106 -9.42 -4.06 6.13
CA CYS A 106 -9.94 -5.41 5.96
C CYS A 106 -8.96 -6.30 5.21
N PHE A 107 -8.88 -7.56 5.64
CA PHE A 107 -8.14 -8.58 4.90
C PHE A 107 -9.02 -9.09 3.76
N VAL A 108 -8.59 -8.92 2.51
CA VAL A 108 -9.38 -9.28 1.32
C VAL A 108 -9.36 -10.80 1.12
N THR A 109 -10.52 -11.44 1.26
CA THR A 109 -10.73 -12.89 1.07
C THR A 109 -11.95 -13.19 0.18
N ASP A 110 -12.59 -12.17 -0.35
CA ASP A 110 -13.78 -12.26 -1.19
C ASP A 110 -13.42 -11.96 -2.64
N ASP A 111 -13.64 -12.91 -3.51
CA ASP A 111 -13.36 -12.80 -4.94
C ASP A 111 -14.15 -11.66 -5.62
N ASN A 112 -15.37 -11.36 -5.15
CA ASN A 112 -16.15 -10.24 -5.68
C ASN A 112 -15.50 -8.90 -5.29
N LEU A 113 -15.02 -8.77 -4.05
CA LEU A 113 -14.29 -7.58 -3.64
C LEU A 113 -12.99 -7.45 -4.45
N ARG A 114 -12.23 -8.53 -4.61
CA ARG A 114 -11.01 -8.56 -5.42
C ARG A 114 -11.26 -8.08 -6.85
N GLU A 115 -12.29 -8.63 -7.54
CA GLU A 115 -12.65 -8.21 -8.90
C GLU A 115 -13.10 -6.75 -8.97
N ARG A 116 -13.83 -6.26 -7.96
CA ARG A 116 -14.18 -4.85 -7.86
C ARG A 116 -12.93 -3.96 -7.72
N LEU A 117 -11.98 -4.32 -6.85
CA LEU A 117 -10.73 -3.56 -6.67
C LEU A 117 -9.91 -3.50 -7.96
N LYS A 118 -9.89 -4.60 -8.74
CA LYS A 118 -9.28 -4.64 -10.05
C LYS A 118 -9.99 -3.70 -11.03
N ASN A 119 -11.30 -3.81 -11.15
CA ASN A 119 -12.07 -3.13 -12.19
C ASN A 119 -12.24 -1.63 -11.91
N ASP A 120 -12.48 -1.24 -10.66
CA ASP A 120 -12.75 0.16 -10.29
C ASP A 120 -11.47 0.99 -10.17
N PHE A 121 -10.35 0.36 -9.72
CA PHE A 121 -9.12 1.09 -9.39
C PHE A 121 -7.90 0.67 -10.21
N GLY A 122 -7.99 -0.40 -10.99
CA GLY A 122 -6.84 -0.99 -11.68
C GLY A 122 -5.79 -1.46 -10.66
N ALA A 123 -6.25 -2.01 -9.54
CA ALA A 123 -5.38 -2.43 -8.46
C ALA A 123 -4.52 -3.62 -8.87
N VAL A 124 -3.24 -3.57 -8.54
CA VAL A 124 -2.27 -4.67 -8.68
C VAL A 124 -2.18 -5.46 -7.36
N CYS A 125 -2.23 -4.77 -6.24
CA CYS A 125 -2.20 -5.37 -4.92
C CYS A 125 -3.04 -4.60 -3.90
N CYS A 126 -3.36 -5.25 -2.77
CA CYS A 126 -4.06 -4.65 -1.65
C CYS A 126 -3.31 -4.88 -0.34
N ASP A 127 -3.43 -3.92 0.57
CA ASP A 127 -2.85 -3.97 1.91
C ASP A 127 -3.71 -3.22 2.94
N MET A 128 -3.17 -3.00 4.12
CA MET A 128 -3.89 -2.32 5.21
C MET A 128 -3.20 -1.02 5.68
N GLU A 129 -2.10 -0.57 5.05
CA GLU A 129 -1.26 0.51 5.58
C GLU A 129 -0.87 1.58 4.55
N THR A 130 -0.54 1.18 3.33
CA THR A 130 0.25 2.01 2.39
C THR A 130 -0.38 3.35 2.06
N ALA A 131 -1.69 3.39 1.78
CA ALA A 131 -2.36 4.65 1.43
C ALA A 131 -2.42 5.62 2.62
N ALA A 132 -2.48 5.12 3.86
CA ALA A 132 -2.47 5.96 5.05
C ALA A 132 -1.09 6.63 5.26
N ILE A 133 0.00 5.90 5.00
CA ILE A 133 1.35 6.49 5.00
C ILE A 133 1.50 7.50 3.86
N ALA A 134 1.03 7.15 2.66
CA ALA A 134 1.06 8.04 1.50
C ALA A 134 0.28 9.35 1.75
N TYR A 135 -0.86 9.27 2.43
CA TYR A 135 -1.63 10.44 2.89
C TYR A 135 -0.78 11.37 3.75
N VAL A 136 -0.15 10.85 4.79
CA VAL A 136 0.68 11.65 5.70
C VAL A 136 1.84 12.28 4.95
N CYS A 137 2.54 11.51 4.13
CA CYS A 137 3.66 12.00 3.33
C CYS A 137 3.25 13.09 2.34
N TYR A 138 2.09 12.92 1.68
CA TYR A 138 1.57 13.91 0.73
C TYR A 138 1.35 15.27 1.40
N TYR A 139 0.65 15.30 2.53
CA TYR A 139 0.35 16.55 3.23
C TYR A 139 1.57 17.16 3.94
N ALA A 140 2.54 16.32 4.32
CA ALA A 140 3.81 16.78 4.88
C ALA A 140 4.85 17.21 3.82
N GLY A 141 4.60 16.94 2.53
CA GLY A 141 5.56 17.22 1.46
C GLY A 141 6.78 16.29 1.48
N VAL A 142 6.67 15.11 2.10
CA VAL A 142 7.77 14.12 2.20
C VAL A 142 7.69 13.15 1.02
N PRO A 143 8.75 13.00 0.21
CA PRO A 143 8.83 12.00 -0.85
C PRO A 143 8.57 10.59 -0.31
N PHE A 144 7.66 9.85 -0.97
CA PHE A 144 7.22 8.54 -0.54
C PHE A 144 7.33 7.50 -1.66
N ALA A 145 7.71 6.28 -1.31
CA ALA A 145 7.61 5.10 -2.15
C ALA A 145 7.20 3.88 -1.33
N ALA A 146 6.60 2.89 -1.98
CA ALA A 146 6.23 1.64 -1.35
C ALA A 146 6.65 0.44 -2.20
N VAL A 147 7.18 -0.57 -1.51
CA VAL A 147 7.55 -1.87 -2.07
C VAL A 147 6.76 -2.94 -1.34
N ARG A 148 5.99 -3.74 -2.08
CA ARG A 148 5.13 -4.79 -1.51
C ARG A 148 5.55 -6.16 -2.05
N ARG A 149 5.70 -7.15 -1.17
CA ARG A 149 5.85 -8.55 -1.55
C ARG A 149 4.48 -9.21 -1.53
N ILE A 150 4.12 -9.88 -2.61
CA ILE A 150 2.83 -10.55 -2.72
C ILE A 150 2.86 -11.83 -1.87
N SER A 151 1.99 -11.89 -0.87
CA SER A 151 1.88 -13.02 0.07
C SER A 151 0.86 -14.06 -0.36
N ASP A 152 -0.22 -13.61 -0.99
CA ASP A 152 -1.41 -14.39 -1.33
C ASP A 152 -2.16 -13.76 -2.51
N ASP A 153 -3.24 -14.40 -2.96
CA ASP A 153 -4.01 -13.99 -4.14
C ASP A 153 -5.22 -13.09 -3.79
N ALA A 154 -5.33 -12.60 -2.55
CA ALA A 154 -6.43 -11.75 -2.08
C ALA A 154 -7.84 -12.29 -2.42
N GLY A 155 -8.03 -13.60 -2.36
CA GLY A 155 -9.27 -14.30 -2.67
C GLY A 155 -9.60 -15.40 -1.66
N ALA A 156 -10.51 -16.30 -2.03
CA ALA A 156 -10.88 -17.42 -1.20
C ALA A 156 -9.64 -18.28 -0.86
N GLY A 157 -9.37 -18.47 0.44
CA GLY A 157 -8.18 -19.20 0.93
C GLY A 157 -6.94 -18.34 1.20
N ALA A 158 -6.91 -17.06 0.85
CA ALA A 158 -5.80 -16.15 1.11
C ALA A 158 -5.38 -16.12 2.59
N GLY A 159 -6.34 -16.19 3.52
CA GLY A 159 -6.08 -16.19 4.96
C GLY A 159 -5.30 -17.41 5.45
N ASP A 160 -5.47 -18.57 4.85
CA ASP A 160 -4.74 -19.78 5.20
C ASP A 160 -3.29 -19.68 4.71
N VAL A 161 -3.10 -19.24 3.47
CA VAL A 161 -1.80 -19.00 2.86
C VAL A 161 -0.98 -17.97 3.65
N TYR A 162 -1.61 -16.86 4.06
CA TYR A 162 -0.96 -15.85 4.87
C TYR A 162 -0.53 -16.36 6.25
N ARG A 163 -1.38 -17.17 6.91
CA ARG A 163 -1.05 -17.79 8.20
C ARG A 163 0.09 -18.79 8.10
N GLU A 164 0.13 -19.61 7.06
CA GLU A 164 1.23 -20.54 6.82
C GLU A 164 2.56 -19.81 6.65
N MET A 165 2.58 -18.70 5.88
CA MET A 165 3.79 -17.92 5.67
C MET A 165 4.31 -17.26 6.95
N ASN A 166 3.42 -16.71 7.79
CA ASN A 166 3.81 -16.13 9.09
C ASN A 166 4.31 -17.18 10.08
N ASN A 167 3.84 -18.42 10.00
CA ASN A 167 4.26 -19.50 10.87
C ASN A 167 5.55 -20.18 10.42
N SER A 168 5.91 -20.10 9.13
CA SER A 168 7.15 -20.68 8.58
C SER A 168 8.38 -19.80 8.81
N GLY A 169 8.19 -18.54 9.19
CA GLY A 169 9.30 -17.59 9.43
C GLY A 169 10.02 -17.13 8.16
N ASP A 170 9.42 -17.30 7.00
CA ASP A 170 9.97 -16.93 5.68
C ASP A 170 9.64 -15.48 5.26
#